data_d65586fb5aed9795d97754bb37760fa8
#
_entry.id   d65586fb5aed9795d97754bb37760fa8
#
_cell.length_a   1.000
_cell.length_b   1.000
_cell.length_c   1.000
_cell.angle_alpha   90.00
_cell.angle_beta   90.00
_cell.angle_gamma   90.00
#
_symmetry.space_group_name_H-M   'P 1'
#
loop_
_entity.id
_entity.type
_entity.pdbx_description
1 polymer ?
#
loop_
_entity_poly.entity_id
_entity_poly.type
_entity_poly.pdbx_seq_one_letter_code
_entity_poly.pdbx_strand_id
1 'polypeptide(L)'
;MDPTNPTAQALAMLHGRLIAVGSNSDISNYVGPETEVLELPGKTVLPGFIDAHIHVLNSGIRHVMAADCDLPSIADIQEALKRQANKTPPGEWVQGFKFDDTKTTEGRFLNRTDLDTVSTQHPIMVAHRAGHIYYLNTKALELASFNNDTPDPPGGRLGRLPGSNVLNGVIYERAIEPVRFGLIPAETEEIRREGLKLICQMLNKVGLTSVHDARVTKDEFLTCLLYTSPSPRD
;
A
#
# COMPACT_ATOMS: atom_id res chain seq x y z
N MET A 1 5.96 -24.75 -15.72
CA MET A 1 5.70 -26.04 -15.05
C MET A 1 5.57 -27.09 -16.15
N ASP A 2 6.13 -28.26 -15.93
CA ASP A 2 6.07 -29.37 -16.89
C ASP A 2 4.76 -30.16 -16.69
N PRO A 3 3.82 -30.15 -17.64
CA PRO A 3 2.55 -30.86 -17.48
C PRO A 3 2.71 -32.38 -17.46
N THR A 4 3.84 -32.91 -17.92
CA THR A 4 4.13 -34.36 -17.91
C THR A 4 4.75 -34.81 -16.58
N ASN A 5 5.30 -33.87 -15.79
CA ASN A 5 5.87 -34.10 -14.47
C ASN A 5 5.45 -32.98 -13.49
N PRO A 6 4.20 -32.99 -13.05
CA PRO A 6 3.64 -31.89 -12.27
C PRO A 6 4.16 -31.82 -10.83
N THR A 7 4.77 -32.89 -10.33
CA THR A 7 5.34 -32.97 -8.97
C THR A 7 6.68 -33.66 -8.99
N ALA A 8 7.58 -33.27 -8.10
CA ALA A 8 8.89 -33.87 -7.94
C ALA A 8 9.20 -34.03 -6.43
N GLN A 9 10.17 -34.91 -6.10
CA GLN A 9 10.58 -35.13 -4.72
C GLN A 9 11.70 -34.19 -4.28
N ALA A 10 12.55 -33.79 -5.23
CA ALA A 10 13.70 -32.91 -4.96
C ALA A 10 14.06 -32.07 -6.18
N LEU A 11 14.88 -31.06 -5.93
CA LEU A 11 15.46 -30.20 -6.97
C LEU A 11 16.92 -29.86 -6.61
N ALA A 12 17.73 -29.57 -7.62
CA ALA A 12 19.08 -29.05 -7.46
C ALA A 12 19.21 -27.67 -8.10
N MET A 13 19.94 -26.79 -7.40
CA MET A 13 20.24 -25.43 -7.87
C MET A 13 21.74 -25.19 -7.88
N LEU A 14 22.21 -24.46 -8.90
CA LEU A 14 23.58 -24.02 -9.01
C LEU A 14 23.62 -22.61 -9.59
N HIS A 15 24.37 -21.71 -8.94
CA HIS A 15 24.49 -20.30 -9.35
C HIS A 15 23.12 -19.63 -9.63
N GLY A 16 22.14 -19.84 -8.71
CA GLY A 16 20.82 -19.24 -8.79
C GLY A 16 19.89 -19.83 -9.88
N ARG A 17 20.27 -20.97 -10.50
CA ARG A 17 19.47 -21.64 -11.52
C ARG A 17 19.12 -23.06 -11.10
N LEU A 18 17.90 -23.49 -11.44
CA LEU A 18 17.53 -24.91 -11.35
C LEU A 18 18.33 -25.68 -12.42
N ILE A 19 19.07 -26.70 -11.98
CA ILE A 19 19.85 -27.58 -12.86
C ILE A 19 19.22 -28.97 -13.00
N ALA A 20 18.43 -29.40 -12.01
CA ALA A 20 17.68 -30.65 -12.08
C ALA A 20 16.43 -30.60 -11.19
N VAL A 21 15.38 -31.29 -11.56
CA VAL A 21 14.13 -31.52 -10.82
C VAL A 21 13.71 -32.97 -11.05
N GLY A 22 13.48 -33.75 -10.00
CA GLY A 22 13.17 -35.19 -10.16
C GLY A 22 12.95 -35.91 -8.85
N SER A 23 13.24 -37.22 -8.86
CA SER A 23 13.20 -38.05 -7.65
C SER A 23 14.39 -37.72 -6.71
N ASN A 24 14.29 -38.12 -5.45
CA ASN A 24 15.43 -38.02 -4.52
C ASN A 24 16.67 -38.76 -5.03
N SER A 25 16.51 -39.91 -5.70
CA SER A 25 17.62 -40.67 -6.28
C SER A 25 18.30 -39.95 -7.43
N ASP A 26 17.53 -39.26 -8.29
CA ASP A 26 18.09 -38.49 -9.41
C ASP A 26 18.90 -37.29 -8.88
N ILE A 27 18.36 -36.58 -7.90
CA ILE A 27 18.94 -35.36 -7.35
C ILE A 27 20.15 -35.64 -6.47
N SER A 28 20.22 -36.81 -5.82
CA SER A 28 21.38 -37.22 -5.01
C SER A 28 22.69 -37.25 -5.81
N ASN A 29 22.62 -37.44 -7.12
CA ASN A 29 23.80 -37.42 -8.02
C ASN A 29 24.43 -35.99 -8.16
N TYR A 30 23.75 -34.96 -7.75
CA TYR A 30 24.24 -33.57 -7.75
C TYR A 30 24.83 -33.13 -6.40
N VAL A 31 24.79 -34.02 -5.39
CA VAL A 31 25.32 -33.70 -4.05
C VAL A 31 26.82 -33.96 -4.02
N GLY A 32 27.60 -32.91 -3.82
CA GLY A 32 29.05 -32.95 -3.62
C GLY A 32 29.48 -32.46 -2.24
N PRO A 33 30.78 -32.43 -1.95
CA PRO A 33 31.28 -32.02 -0.63
C PRO A 33 30.89 -30.60 -0.20
N GLU A 34 30.69 -29.70 -1.17
CA GLU A 34 30.30 -28.30 -0.94
C GLU A 34 28.80 -28.06 -1.12
N THR A 35 27.98 -29.10 -1.31
CA THR A 35 26.53 -28.96 -1.53
C THR A 35 25.80 -28.81 -0.21
N GLU A 36 25.08 -27.71 -0.01
CA GLU A 36 24.13 -27.57 1.07
C GLU A 36 22.85 -28.37 0.75
N VAL A 37 22.48 -29.30 1.61
CA VAL A 37 21.27 -30.10 1.48
C VAL A 37 20.23 -29.59 2.49
N LEU A 38 19.07 -29.14 1.97
CA LEU A 38 17.94 -28.70 2.78
C LEU A 38 16.86 -29.77 2.82
N GLU A 39 16.64 -30.37 3.98
CA GLU A 39 15.52 -31.29 4.21
C GLU A 39 14.27 -30.49 4.57
N LEU A 40 13.20 -30.65 3.79
CA LEU A 40 11.94 -29.89 3.93
C LEU A 40 10.74 -30.82 4.18
N PRO A 41 10.71 -31.60 5.27
CA PRO A 41 9.63 -32.54 5.55
C PRO A 41 8.29 -31.85 5.70
N GLY A 42 7.26 -32.33 4.99
CA GLY A 42 5.92 -31.77 5.00
C GLY A 42 5.78 -30.38 4.38
N LYS A 43 6.81 -29.91 3.66
CA LYS A 43 6.77 -28.64 2.93
C LYS A 43 6.60 -28.89 1.43
N THR A 44 5.98 -27.92 0.77
CA THR A 44 5.91 -27.89 -0.70
C THR A 44 6.74 -26.72 -1.21
N VAL A 45 7.64 -26.97 -2.14
CA VAL A 45 8.42 -25.93 -2.82
C VAL A 45 7.68 -25.55 -4.11
N LEU A 46 7.45 -24.27 -4.30
CA LEU A 46 6.80 -23.71 -5.47
C LEU A 46 7.71 -22.67 -6.12
N PRO A 47 7.58 -22.43 -7.43
CA PRO A 47 8.13 -21.23 -8.05
C PRO A 47 7.58 -19.99 -7.33
N GLY A 48 8.39 -18.94 -7.20
CA GLY A 48 7.93 -17.67 -6.66
C GLY A 48 6.75 -17.12 -7.45
N PHE A 49 5.77 -16.56 -6.75
CA PHE A 49 4.58 -16.01 -7.39
C PHE A 49 4.90 -14.70 -8.12
N ILE A 50 4.15 -14.43 -9.18
CA ILE A 50 4.24 -13.21 -9.99
C ILE A 50 2.90 -12.48 -9.89
N ASP A 51 2.91 -11.23 -9.40
CA ASP A 51 1.74 -10.35 -9.47
C ASP A 51 1.81 -9.50 -10.74
N ALA A 52 0.85 -9.70 -11.64
CA ALA A 52 0.82 -9.04 -12.93
C ALA A 52 0.22 -7.62 -12.88
N HIS A 53 -0.34 -7.17 -11.75
CA HIS A 53 -0.92 -5.85 -11.61
C HIS A 53 -0.92 -5.36 -10.16
N ILE A 54 0.08 -4.58 -9.79
CA ILE A 54 0.22 -4.00 -8.45
C ILE A 54 0.71 -2.55 -8.56
N HIS A 55 0.62 -1.78 -7.47
CA HIS A 55 1.24 -0.46 -7.30
C HIS A 55 2.27 -0.53 -6.17
N VAL A 56 3.47 -0.96 -6.51
CA VAL A 56 4.50 -1.37 -5.53
C VAL A 56 4.92 -0.21 -4.64
N LEU A 57 5.60 0.77 -5.22
CA LEU A 57 6.19 1.85 -4.44
C LEU A 57 5.14 2.72 -3.75
N ASN A 58 4.06 3.05 -4.46
CA ASN A 58 2.97 3.84 -3.89
C ASN A 58 2.35 3.14 -2.66
N SER A 59 2.18 1.81 -2.71
CA SER A 59 1.71 1.03 -1.56
C SER A 59 2.70 1.07 -0.41
N GLY A 60 4.00 0.91 -0.69
CA GLY A 60 5.05 0.99 0.32
C GLY A 60 5.10 2.35 1.01
N ILE A 61 5.05 3.45 0.26
CA ILE A 61 5.01 4.82 0.78
C ILE A 61 3.83 5.00 1.73
N ARG A 62 2.64 4.52 1.35
CA ARG A 62 1.45 4.60 2.21
C ARG A 62 1.63 3.85 3.52
N HIS A 63 2.26 2.69 3.51
CA HIS A 63 2.54 1.94 4.74
C HIS A 63 3.57 2.63 5.65
N VAL A 64 4.45 3.46 5.11
CA VAL A 64 5.40 4.28 5.90
C VAL A 64 4.71 5.52 6.49
N MET A 65 3.93 6.24 5.67
CA MET A 65 3.45 7.58 6.01
C MET A 65 2.05 7.62 6.62
N ALA A 66 1.20 6.63 6.37
CA ALA A 66 -0.21 6.70 6.68
C ALA A 66 -0.65 5.60 7.65
N ALA A 67 -1.71 5.86 8.43
CA ALA A 67 -2.36 4.86 9.25
C ALA A 67 -3.10 3.85 8.37
N ASP A 68 -2.91 2.56 8.62
CA ASP A 68 -3.72 1.50 8.01
C ASP A 68 -5.12 1.52 8.63
N CYS A 69 -6.13 1.79 7.81
CA CYS A 69 -7.54 1.88 8.20
C CYS A 69 -8.36 0.65 7.77
N ASP A 70 -7.73 -0.46 7.39
CA ASP A 70 -8.40 -1.75 7.16
C ASP A 70 -8.72 -2.40 8.52
N LEU A 71 -9.64 -1.80 9.27
CA LEU A 71 -9.96 -2.12 10.66
C LEU A 71 -11.47 -2.34 10.83
N PRO A 72 -11.90 -3.09 11.87
CA PRO A 72 -13.28 -3.56 11.99
C PRO A 72 -14.29 -2.51 12.48
N SER A 73 -13.84 -1.35 12.96
CA SER A 73 -14.73 -0.29 13.44
C SER A 73 -14.19 1.12 13.20
N ILE A 74 -15.07 2.10 13.15
CA ILE A 74 -14.67 3.51 13.09
C ILE A 74 -13.88 3.90 14.33
N ALA A 75 -14.18 3.36 15.49
CA ALA A 75 -13.42 3.63 16.72
C ALA A 75 -11.97 3.14 16.60
N ASP A 76 -11.73 1.95 16.07
CA ASP A 76 -10.37 1.44 15.85
C ASP A 76 -9.60 2.28 14.83
N ILE A 77 -10.27 2.77 13.79
CA ILE A 77 -9.70 3.68 12.80
C ILE A 77 -9.30 5.01 13.45
N GLN A 78 -10.16 5.58 14.28
CA GLN A 78 -9.85 6.81 15.03
C GLN A 78 -8.62 6.63 15.93
N GLU A 79 -8.51 5.51 16.62
CA GLU A 79 -7.34 5.21 17.45
C GLU A 79 -6.05 5.01 16.61
N ALA A 80 -6.15 4.38 15.44
CA ALA A 80 -5.01 4.27 14.52
C ALA A 80 -4.56 5.66 14.02
N LEU A 81 -5.49 6.50 13.64
CA LEU A 81 -5.23 7.88 13.21
C LEU A 81 -4.68 8.76 14.35
N LYS A 82 -5.16 8.60 15.60
CA LYS A 82 -4.61 9.29 16.79
C LYS A 82 -3.16 8.89 17.03
N ARG A 83 -2.82 7.60 16.90
CA ARG A 83 -1.42 7.16 17.01
C ARG A 83 -0.53 7.80 15.95
N GLN A 84 -1.05 8.01 14.74
CA GLN A 84 -0.33 8.72 13.68
C GLN A 84 -0.22 10.22 14.00
N ALA A 85 -1.30 10.87 14.44
CA ALA A 85 -1.33 12.27 14.84
C ALA A 85 -0.30 12.58 15.95
N ASN A 86 -0.17 11.69 16.94
CA ASN A 86 0.79 11.85 18.04
C ASN A 86 2.27 11.81 17.59
N LYS A 87 2.56 11.29 16.39
CA LYS A 87 3.90 11.25 15.79
C LYS A 87 4.13 12.38 14.78
N THR A 88 3.07 13.07 14.40
CA THR A 88 3.06 14.10 13.38
C THR A 88 3.15 15.47 14.04
N PRO A 89 4.03 16.38 13.61
CA PRO A 89 4.06 17.75 14.14
C PRO A 89 2.73 18.46 13.97
N PRO A 90 2.31 19.31 14.95
CA PRO A 90 1.07 20.07 14.83
C PRO A 90 1.00 20.88 13.54
N GLY A 91 -0.15 20.82 12.85
CA GLY A 91 -0.38 21.49 11.58
C GLY A 91 0.02 20.69 10.33
N GLU A 92 0.79 19.62 10.49
CA GLU A 92 1.13 18.72 9.39
C GLU A 92 0.01 17.69 9.13
N TRP A 93 0.01 17.11 7.92
CA TRP A 93 -1.02 16.19 7.47
C TRP A 93 -0.94 14.83 8.15
N VAL A 94 -2.07 14.38 8.69
CA VAL A 94 -2.30 12.99 9.12
C VAL A 94 -3.05 12.28 8.01
N GLN A 95 -2.50 11.18 7.53
CA GLN A 95 -3.10 10.41 6.45
C GLN A 95 -3.52 9.02 6.91
N GLY A 96 -4.62 8.52 6.33
CA GLY A 96 -5.07 7.14 6.47
C GLY A 96 -5.37 6.55 5.09
N PHE A 97 -5.33 5.22 4.99
CA PHE A 97 -5.59 4.52 3.73
C PHE A 97 -6.28 3.17 3.96
N LYS A 98 -6.82 2.57 2.91
CA LYS A 98 -7.55 1.28 2.93
C LYS A 98 -8.86 1.28 3.71
N PHE A 99 -9.44 2.42 4.05
CA PHE A 99 -10.76 2.41 4.65
C PHE A 99 -11.78 1.69 3.76
N ASP A 100 -12.61 0.86 4.36
CA ASP A 100 -13.65 0.10 3.67
C ASP A 100 -14.90 0.06 4.57
N ASP A 101 -15.94 0.79 4.17
CA ASP A 101 -17.20 0.87 4.91
C ASP A 101 -17.91 -0.47 5.03
N THR A 102 -17.68 -1.38 4.07
CA THR A 102 -18.30 -2.72 4.09
C THR A 102 -17.68 -3.66 5.13
N LYS A 103 -16.51 -3.31 5.66
CA LYS A 103 -15.81 -4.08 6.69
C LYS A 103 -16.02 -3.56 8.10
N THR A 104 -16.46 -2.32 8.24
CA THR A 104 -16.70 -1.74 9.56
C THR A 104 -18.05 -2.15 10.12
N THR A 105 -18.12 -2.33 11.45
CA THR A 105 -19.37 -2.67 12.16
C THR A 105 -20.47 -1.64 11.97
N GLU A 106 -20.11 -0.37 11.74
CA GLU A 106 -21.04 0.73 11.49
C GLU A 106 -21.65 0.71 10.08
N GLY A 107 -21.01 0.05 9.11
CA GLY A 107 -21.50 -0.11 7.74
C GLY A 107 -21.79 1.21 7.03
N ARG A 108 -21.04 2.24 7.32
CA ARG A 108 -21.23 3.58 6.75
C ARG A 108 -19.91 4.25 6.42
N PHE A 109 -19.94 5.26 5.56
CA PHE A 109 -18.82 6.13 5.31
C PHE A 109 -18.35 6.89 6.56
N LEU A 110 -17.05 7.18 6.62
CA LEU A 110 -16.50 8.20 7.51
C LEU A 110 -17.07 9.57 7.13
N ASN A 111 -17.13 10.44 8.10
CA ASN A 111 -17.49 11.85 7.90
C ASN A 111 -16.50 12.76 8.65
N ARG A 112 -16.61 14.08 8.43
CA ARG A 112 -15.69 15.03 9.05
C ARG A 112 -15.72 14.98 10.58
N THR A 113 -16.89 14.72 11.16
CA THR A 113 -17.04 14.67 12.63
C THR A 113 -16.30 13.47 13.22
N ASP A 114 -16.32 12.32 12.53
CA ASP A 114 -15.52 11.16 12.94
C ASP A 114 -14.03 11.51 12.99
N LEU A 115 -13.53 12.27 12.01
CA LEU A 115 -12.13 12.66 11.92
C LEU A 115 -11.76 13.84 12.82
N ASP A 116 -12.69 14.74 13.10
CA ASP A 116 -12.49 15.85 14.06
C ASP A 116 -12.25 15.33 15.48
N THR A 117 -12.82 14.16 15.84
CA THR A 117 -12.55 13.51 17.13
C THR A 117 -11.12 12.97 17.26
N VAL A 118 -10.43 12.78 16.15
CA VAL A 118 -9.02 12.37 16.13
C VAL A 118 -8.12 13.55 16.50
N SER A 119 -8.26 14.65 15.77
CA SER A 119 -7.51 15.89 16.02
C SER A 119 -8.15 17.08 15.33
N THR A 120 -8.18 18.20 16.03
CA THR A 120 -8.51 19.52 15.48
C THR A 120 -7.28 20.35 15.10
N GLN A 121 -6.08 19.87 15.44
CA GLN A 121 -4.82 20.57 15.16
C GLN A 121 -4.19 20.12 13.83
N HIS A 122 -4.51 18.91 13.36
CA HIS A 122 -3.97 18.34 12.14
C HIS A 122 -5.02 18.33 11.03
N PRO A 123 -4.68 18.70 9.79
CA PRO A 123 -5.50 18.32 8.65
C PRO A 123 -5.42 16.80 8.46
N ILE A 124 -6.59 16.16 8.34
CA ILE A 124 -6.69 14.70 8.23
C ILE A 124 -7.31 14.33 6.89
N MET A 125 -6.69 13.39 6.18
CA MET A 125 -7.23 12.76 4.99
C MET A 125 -7.20 11.25 5.11
N VAL A 126 -8.34 10.59 4.91
CA VAL A 126 -8.41 9.14 4.80
C VAL A 126 -8.83 8.76 3.39
N ALA A 127 -8.09 7.85 2.74
CA ALA A 127 -8.45 7.33 1.43
C ALA A 127 -9.24 6.02 1.58
N HIS A 128 -10.37 5.93 0.88
CA HIS A 128 -11.08 4.68 0.71
C HIS A 128 -10.25 3.69 -0.12
N ARG A 129 -10.38 2.38 0.14
CA ARG A 129 -9.61 1.34 -0.54
C ARG A 129 -9.78 1.33 -2.06
N ALA A 130 -10.97 1.72 -2.54
CA ALA A 130 -11.25 1.82 -3.97
C ALA A 130 -10.49 2.96 -4.68
N GLY A 131 -9.90 3.92 -3.92
CA GLY A 131 -9.13 5.02 -4.48
C GLY A 131 -9.94 6.17 -5.09
N HIS A 132 -11.26 6.13 -5.01
CA HIS A 132 -12.19 7.10 -5.62
C HIS A 132 -12.90 8.01 -4.62
N ILE A 133 -12.84 7.67 -3.33
CA ILE A 133 -13.50 8.40 -2.25
C ILE A 133 -12.47 8.74 -1.18
N TYR A 134 -12.56 9.94 -0.65
CA TYR A 134 -11.68 10.45 0.40
C TYR A 134 -12.50 11.13 1.48
N TYR A 135 -11.95 11.18 2.67
CA TYR A 135 -12.61 11.77 3.84
C TYR A 135 -11.68 12.81 4.45
N LEU A 136 -12.19 14.01 4.64
CA LEU A 136 -11.48 15.15 5.20
C LEU A 136 -12.12 15.60 6.51
N ASN A 137 -11.30 15.94 7.51
CA ASN A 137 -11.78 16.62 8.70
C ASN A 137 -12.01 18.11 8.42
N THR A 138 -12.56 18.83 9.42
CA THR A 138 -12.83 20.27 9.31
C THR A 138 -11.56 21.06 8.97
N LYS A 139 -10.44 20.77 9.61
CA LYS A 139 -9.15 21.43 9.36
C LYS A 139 -8.65 21.26 7.92
N ALA A 140 -8.80 20.08 7.36
CA ALA A 140 -8.42 19.80 5.97
C ALA A 140 -9.33 20.52 4.96
N LEU A 141 -10.64 20.59 5.23
CA LEU A 141 -11.59 21.36 4.41
C LEU A 141 -11.25 22.86 4.42
N GLU A 142 -10.93 23.43 5.59
CA GLU A 142 -10.51 24.82 5.74
C GLU A 142 -9.25 25.12 4.93
N LEU A 143 -8.20 24.29 5.04
CA LEU A 143 -6.97 24.45 4.27
C LEU A 143 -7.19 24.35 2.76
N ALA A 144 -8.13 23.50 2.34
CA ALA A 144 -8.51 23.37 0.93
C ALA A 144 -9.41 24.51 0.45
N SER A 145 -9.79 25.45 1.34
CA SER A 145 -10.77 26.51 1.08
C SER A 145 -12.13 25.94 0.63
N PHE A 146 -12.47 24.74 1.04
CA PHE A 146 -13.77 24.13 0.79
C PHE A 146 -14.77 24.58 1.87
N ASN A 147 -15.84 25.22 1.44
CA ASN A 147 -16.94 25.68 2.29
C ASN A 147 -18.29 25.25 1.72
N ASN A 148 -19.37 25.56 2.42
CA ASN A 148 -20.72 25.14 2.03
C ASN A 148 -21.18 25.71 0.68
N ASP A 149 -20.60 26.81 0.23
CA ASP A 149 -20.92 27.49 -1.04
C ASP A 149 -20.00 27.05 -2.20
N THR A 150 -18.95 26.24 -1.90
CA THR A 150 -18.01 25.75 -2.91
C THR A 150 -18.77 24.83 -3.88
N PRO A 151 -18.78 25.12 -5.19
CA PRO A 151 -19.46 24.26 -6.17
C PRO A 151 -18.68 22.96 -6.37
N ASP A 152 -19.37 21.94 -6.86
CA ASP A 152 -18.72 20.70 -7.25
C ASP A 152 -17.80 20.95 -8.47
N PRO A 153 -16.54 20.53 -8.43
CA PRO A 153 -15.62 20.73 -9.53
C PRO A 153 -15.89 19.73 -10.67
N PRO A 154 -15.45 20.05 -11.91
CA PRO A 154 -15.58 19.11 -13.02
C PRO A 154 -14.95 17.74 -12.72
N GLY A 155 -15.74 16.68 -12.89
CA GLY A 155 -15.30 15.30 -12.65
C GLY A 155 -15.14 14.91 -11.18
N GLY A 156 -15.69 15.71 -10.25
CA GLY A 156 -15.71 15.40 -8.83
C GLY A 156 -16.92 15.95 -8.10
N ARG A 157 -17.07 15.59 -6.84
CA ARG A 157 -18.19 16.05 -6.00
C ARG A 157 -17.75 16.22 -4.55
N LEU A 158 -18.28 17.27 -3.89
CA LEU A 158 -18.16 17.49 -2.45
C LEU A 158 -19.40 16.92 -1.76
N GLY A 159 -19.21 15.97 -0.85
CA GLY A 159 -20.30 15.36 -0.10
C GLY A 159 -20.95 16.34 0.88
N ARG A 160 -22.28 16.30 0.99
CA ARG A 160 -23.08 17.16 1.84
C ARG A 160 -24.03 16.37 2.72
N LEU A 161 -24.44 16.95 3.81
CA LEU A 161 -25.49 16.38 4.65
C LEU A 161 -26.82 16.38 3.89
N PRO A 162 -27.68 15.36 4.06
CA PRO A 162 -28.98 15.28 3.40
C PRO A 162 -29.81 16.54 3.58
N GLY A 163 -30.33 17.09 2.47
CA GLY A 163 -31.19 18.28 2.48
C GLY A 163 -30.47 19.58 2.87
N SER A 164 -29.15 19.63 2.82
CA SER A 164 -28.34 20.77 3.27
C SER A 164 -27.15 21.00 2.35
N ASN A 165 -26.61 22.24 2.37
CA ASN A 165 -25.33 22.56 1.71
C ASN A 165 -24.12 22.26 2.60
N VAL A 166 -24.31 21.84 3.85
CA VAL A 166 -23.22 21.60 4.79
C VAL A 166 -22.36 20.45 4.34
N LEU A 167 -21.07 20.71 4.14
CA LEU A 167 -20.10 19.68 3.78
C LEU A 167 -19.95 18.64 4.89
N ASN A 168 -20.03 17.35 4.52
CA ASN A 168 -19.89 16.23 5.45
C ASN A 168 -18.46 15.64 5.50
N GLY A 169 -17.53 16.18 4.71
CA GLY A 169 -16.14 15.73 4.64
C GLY A 169 -15.87 14.62 3.62
N VAL A 170 -16.88 14.08 2.97
CA VAL A 170 -16.69 13.07 1.91
C VAL A 170 -16.36 13.78 0.60
N ILE A 171 -15.29 13.35 -0.05
CA ILE A 171 -14.80 13.94 -1.31
C ILE A 171 -14.73 12.84 -2.36
N TYR A 172 -15.34 13.08 -3.52
CA TYR A 172 -15.43 12.09 -4.58
C TYR A 172 -14.56 12.47 -5.77
N GLU A 173 -13.89 11.47 -6.32
CA GLU A 173 -13.17 11.53 -7.59
C GLU A 173 -12.15 12.69 -7.64
N ARG A 174 -12.19 13.47 -8.71
CA ARG A 174 -11.25 14.57 -8.95
C ARG A 174 -11.37 15.75 -7.98
N ALA A 175 -12.44 15.83 -7.19
CA ALA A 175 -12.57 16.90 -6.20
C ALA A 175 -11.45 16.87 -5.13
N ILE A 176 -10.75 15.74 -4.96
CA ILE A 176 -9.59 15.63 -4.05
C ILE A 176 -8.27 16.16 -4.63
N GLU A 177 -8.18 16.37 -5.95
CA GLU A 177 -6.93 16.76 -6.61
C GLU A 177 -6.24 18.00 -6.01
N PRO A 178 -6.95 19.10 -5.69
CA PRO A 178 -6.33 20.26 -5.04
C PRO A 178 -5.67 19.93 -3.70
N VAL A 179 -6.24 19.03 -2.94
CA VAL A 179 -5.67 18.58 -1.66
C VAL A 179 -4.45 17.71 -1.89
N ARG A 180 -4.59 16.66 -2.71
CA ARG A 180 -3.52 15.67 -2.91
C ARG A 180 -2.28 16.23 -3.61
N PHE A 181 -2.47 17.10 -4.58
CA PHE A 181 -1.39 17.61 -5.42
C PHE A 181 -0.99 19.06 -5.11
N GLY A 182 -1.78 19.75 -4.29
CA GLY A 182 -1.52 21.15 -3.93
C GLY A 182 -1.17 21.38 -2.46
N LEU A 183 -1.71 20.57 -1.54
CA LEU A 183 -1.59 20.83 -0.10
C LEU A 183 -0.82 19.75 0.66
N ILE A 184 -0.87 18.51 0.21
CA ILE A 184 -0.08 17.43 0.83
C ILE A 184 1.34 17.49 0.27
N PRO A 185 2.38 17.63 1.12
CA PRO A 185 3.76 17.62 0.66
C PRO A 185 4.09 16.34 -0.11
N ALA A 186 4.91 16.46 -1.14
CA ALA A 186 5.44 15.30 -1.85
C ALA A 186 6.38 14.50 -0.93
N GLU A 187 6.40 13.19 -1.10
CA GLU A 187 7.30 12.30 -0.39
C GLU A 187 8.77 12.55 -0.74
N THR A 188 9.64 12.42 0.26
CA THR A 188 11.08 12.52 0.06
C THR A 188 11.66 11.24 -0.54
N GLU A 189 12.89 11.30 -1.04
CA GLU A 189 13.59 10.12 -1.54
C GLU A 189 13.77 9.06 -0.44
N GLU A 190 14.06 9.47 0.80
CA GLU A 190 14.18 8.57 1.95
C GLU A 190 12.90 7.80 2.19
N ILE A 191 11.75 8.47 2.16
CA ILE A 191 10.43 7.84 2.32
C ILE A 191 10.17 6.84 1.18
N ARG A 192 10.51 7.20 -0.05
CA ARG A 192 10.37 6.27 -1.19
C ARG A 192 11.26 5.02 -1.02
N ARG A 193 12.50 5.18 -0.57
CA ARG A 193 13.42 4.07 -0.30
C ARG A 193 12.91 3.16 0.81
N GLU A 194 12.48 3.73 1.92
CA GLU A 194 11.90 2.97 3.04
C GLU A 194 10.64 2.24 2.61
N GLY A 195 9.75 2.92 1.87
CA GLY A 195 8.55 2.32 1.31
C GLY A 195 8.84 1.14 0.39
N LEU A 196 9.81 1.28 -0.52
CA LEU A 196 10.22 0.20 -1.42
C LEU A 196 10.75 -1.01 -0.64
N LYS A 197 11.64 -0.79 0.32
CA LYS A 197 12.17 -1.85 1.18
C LYS A 197 11.06 -2.58 1.94
N LEU A 198 10.16 -1.83 2.55
CA LEU A 198 9.05 -2.38 3.33
C LEU A 198 8.12 -3.23 2.45
N ILE A 199 7.69 -2.70 1.31
CA ILE A 199 6.75 -3.42 0.45
C ILE A 199 7.37 -4.68 -0.16
N CYS A 200 8.65 -4.66 -0.55
CA CYS A 200 9.35 -5.85 -1.01
C CYS A 200 9.39 -6.95 0.08
N GLN A 201 9.65 -6.56 1.33
CA GLN A 201 9.59 -7.51 2.45
C GLN A 201 8.19 -8.10 2.66
N MET A 202 7.14 -7.27 2.54
CA MET A 202 5.75 -7.72 2.66
C MET A 202 5.38 -8.70 1.53
N LEU A 203 5.76 -8.41 0.30
CA LEU A 203 5.51 -9.26 -0.85
C LEU A 203 6.26 -10.59 -0.75
N ASN A 204 7.52 -10.56 -0.34
CA ASN A 204 8.32 -11.78 -0.14
C ASN A 204 7.72 -12.70 0.94
N LYS A 205 7.14 -12.14 2.02
CA LYS A 205 6.48 -12.94 3.08
C LYS A 205 5.30 -13.79 2.57
N VAL A 206 4.67 -13.38 1.47
CA VAL A 206 3.56 -14.11 0.85
C VAL A 206 3.99 -14.87 -0.40
N GLY A 207 5.31 -14.97 -0.67
CA GLY A 207 5.87 -15.76 -1.76
C GLY A 207 5.90 -15.05 -3.11
N LEU A 208 5.58 -13.75 -3.17
CA LEU A 208 5.73 -12.95 -4.38
C LEU A 208 7.21 -12.61 -4.59
N THR A 209 7.75 -12.96 -5.75
CA THR A 209 9.16 -12.74 -6.14
C THR A 209 9.31 -11.86 -7.37
N SER A 210 8.22 -11.63 -8.09
CA SER A 210 8.18 -10.77 -9.25
C SER A 210 6.87 -10.00 -9.28
N VAL A 211 6.91 -8.76 -9.75
CA VAL A 211 5.75 -7.89 -9.83
C VAL A 211 5.77 -7.07 -11.11
N HIS A 212 4.59 -6.71 -11.61
CA HIS A 212 4.42 -5.73 -12.66
C HIS A 212 3.70 -4.51 -12.09
N ASP A 213 4.42 -3.40 -11.92
CA ASP A 213 3.81 -2.15 -11.46
C ASP A 213 3.05 -1.49 -12.60
N ALA A 214 1.73 -1.35 -12.43
CA ALA A 214 0.84 -0.92 -13.49
C ALA A 214 0.81 0.60 -13.71
N ARG A 215 1.40 1.38 -12.80
CA ARG A 215 1.43 2.84 -12.89
C ARG A 215 2.60 3.39 -12.09
N VAL A 216 3.59 3.95 -12.79
CA VAL A 216 4.83 4.45 -12.20
C VAL A 216 5.12 5.85 -12.72
N THR A 217 5.41 6.78 -11.83
CA THR A 217 5.98 8.09 -12.19
C THR A 217 7.48 7.94 -12.51
N LYS A 218 8.08 8.99 -13.09
CA LYS A 218 9.52 9.00 -13.38
C LYS A 218 10.36 8.82 -12.12
N ASP A 219 10.00 9.49 -11.03
CA ASP A 219 10.76 9.44 -9.77
C ASP A 219 10.62 8.09 -9.07
N GLU A 220 9.44 7.50 -9.11
CA GLU A 220 9.20 6.14 -8.63
C GLU A 220 10.01 5.11 -9.43
N PHE A 221 10.04 5.24 -10.77
CA PHE A 221 10.85 4.38 -11.63
C PHE A 221 12.34 4.49 -11.31
N LEU A 222 12.86 5.70 -11.18
CA LEU A 222 14.26 5.93 -10.83
C LEU A 222 14.60 5.36 -9.44
N THR A 223 13.71 5.51 -8.46
CA THR A 223 13.88 4.91 -7.13
C THR A 223 13.94 3.38 -7.23
N CYS A 224 13.01 2.76 -7.95
CA CYS A 224 13.02 1.30 -8.14
C CYS A 224 14.31 0.84 -8.85
N LEU A 225 14.71 1.53 -9.91
CA LEU A 225 15.92 1.17 -10.68
C LEU A 225 17.20 1.25 -9.84
N LEU A 226 17.34 2.29 -9.01
CA LEU A 226 18.53 2.47 -8.17
C LEU A 226 18.65 1.43 -7.04
N TYR A 227 17.53 0.91 -6.54
CA TYR A 227 17.54 0.06 -5.33
C TYR A 227 17.17 -1.41 -5.58
N THR A 228 16.71 -1.76 -6.78
CA THR A 228 16.31 -3.14 -7.10
C THR A 228 17.11 -3.76 -8.24
N SER A 229 17.77 -2.96 -9.06
CA SER A 229 18.66 -3.46 -10.12
C SER A 229 20.07 -3.62 -9.59
N PRO A 230 20.74 -4.75 -9.85
CA PRO A 230 22.18 -4.85 -9.62
C PRO A 230 22.89 -3.75 -10.40
N SER A 231 23.75 -3.00 -9.75
CA SER A 231 24.56 -2.00 -10.43
C SER A 231 25.45 -2.70 -11.47
N PRO A 232 25.56 -2.19 -12.71
CA PRO A 232 26.51 -2.73 -13.67
C PRO A 232 27.97 -2.53 -13.24
N ARG A 233 28.24 -1.99 -12.05
CA ARG A 233 29.56 -1.65 -11.51
C ARG A 233 29.95 -2.48 -10.28
N ASP A 234 29.08 -3.41 -9.82
CA ASP A 234 29.39 -4.33 -8.71
C ASP A 234 29.81 -5.69 -9.23
#